data_2cec44112056287415dbfb276fa8b9ca
#
_entry.id   2cec44112056287415dbfb276fa8b9ca
#
_cell.length_a   1.000
_cell.length_b   1.000
_cell.length_c   1.000
_cell.angle_alpha   90.00
_cell.angle_beta   90.00
_cell.angle_gamma   90.00
#
_symmetry.space_group_name_H-M   'P 1'
#
loop_
_entity.id
_entity.type
_entity.pdbx_description
1 polymer ?
#
loop_
_entity_poly.entity_id
_entity_poly.type
_entity_poly.pdbx_seq_one_letter_code
_entity_poly.pdbx_strand_id
1 'polypeptide(L)'
;MIVNQVSKKVKLGKSDIVKYQLLTHCYLERINVSNADLDCLTMLAFNGEIELTEFCNYVSDEGIFKTPQSVRNAVIKFEKKSMIEKNGKGRKMIKLAPALNVQSTGNVLLDYKFVSIESEEV
;
A
#
# COMPACT_ATOMS: atom_id res chain seq x y z
N MET A 1 -20.20 26.59 10.37
CA MET A 1 -19.58 25.27 10.18
C MET A 1 -20.49 24.41 9.33
N ILE A 2 -19.93 23.77 8.33
CA ILE A 2 -20.67 22.88 7.45
C ILE A 2 -20.18 21.47 7.72
N VAL A 3 -21.11 20.54 7.86
CA VAL A 3 -20.77 19.13 8.11
C VAL A 3 -21.38 18.28 6.99
N ASN A 4 -20.52 17.56 6.28
CA ASN A 4 -20.93 16.58 5.30
C ASN A 4 -20.47 15.20 5.77
N GLN A 5 -21.39 14.28 5.85
CA GLN A 5 -21.08 12.93 6.26
C GLN A 5 -21.38 11.96 5.12
N VAL A 6 -20.43 11.09 4.85
CA VAL A 6 -20.59 10.04 3.84
C VAL A 6 -20.38 8.70 4.52
N SER A 7 -21.37 7.83 4.32
CA SER A 7 -21.28 6.47 4.83
C SER A 7 -21.79 5.56 3.72
N LYS A 8 -20.89 4.75 3.15
CA LYS A 8 -21.24 3.97 1.98
C LYS A 8 -20.45 2.67 1.96
N LYS A 9 -21.17 1.57 1.70
CA LYS A 9 -20.53 0.28 1.47
C LYS A 9 -20.14 0.21 0.00
N VAL A 10 -18.86 -0.02 -0.26
CA VAL A 10 -18.32 -0.08 -1.63
C VAL A 10 -17.87 -1.49 -1.91
N LYS A 11 -18.31 -2.03 -3.05
CA LYS A 11 -17.87 -3.35 -3.49
C LYS A 11 -16.68 -3.19 -4.42
N LEU A 12 -15.54 -3.74 -4.02
CA LEU A 12 -14.29 -3.62 -4.75
C LEU A 12 -13.80 -4.99 -5.20
N GLY A 13 -13.01 -5.02 -6.26
CA GLY A 13 -12.27 -6.20 -6.63
C GLY A 13 -11.18 -6.51 -5.61
N LYS A 14 -10.65 -7.72 -5.67
CA LYS A 14 -9.69 -8.21 -4.68
C LYS A 14 -8.43 -7.33 -4.62
N SER A 15 -7.91 -6.97 -5.79
CA SER A 15 -6.74 -6.10 -5.89
C SER A 15 -7.01 -4.71 -5.30
N ASP A 16 -8.20 -4.17 -5.56
CA ASP A 16 -8.57 -2.85 -5.07
C ASP A 16 -8.78 -2.83 -3.56
N ILE A 17 -9.26 -3.93 -2.98
CA ILE A 17 -9.41 -4.04 -1.54
C ILE A 17 -8.04 -3.89 -0.86
N VAL A 18 -7.03 -4.58 -1.38
CA VAL A 18 -5.67 -4.51 -0.84
C VAL A 18 -5.08 -3.12 -1.07
N LYS A 19 -5.22 -2.61 -2.28
CA LYS A 19 -4.67 -1.31 -2.66
C LYS A 19 -5.25 -0.18 -1.82
N TYR A 20 -6.56 -0.22 -1.55
CA TYR A 20 -7.23 0.79 -0.73
C TYR A 20 -6.67 0.81 0.69
N GLN A 21 -6.46 -0.36 1.29
CA GLN A 21 -5.89 -0.45 2.63
C GLN A 21 -4.48 0.11 2.68
N LEU A 22 -3.67 -0.20 1.67
CA LEU A 22 -2.30 0.31 1.60
C LEU A 22 -2.28 1.82 1.40
N LEU A 23 -3.14 2.33 0.53
CA LEU A 23 -3.26 3.77 0.30
C LEU A 23 -3.68 4.50 1.58
N THR A 24 -4.65 3.95 2.29
CA THR A 24 -5.14 4.54 3.54
C THR A 24 -4.03 4.59 4.58
N HIS A 25 -3.27 3.50 4.72
CA HIS A 25 -2.13 3.47 5.64
C HIS A 25 -1.12 4.57 5.29
N CYS A 26 -0.75 4.67 4.01
CA CYS A 26 0.20 5.67 3.57
C CYS A 26 -0.30 7.08 3.82
N TYR A 27 -1.58 7.31 3.58
CA TYR A 27 -2.18 8.63 3.81
C TYR A 27 -2.12 9.01 5.29
N LEU A 28 -2.53 8.09 6.17
CA LEU A 28 -2.56 8.35 7.60
C LEU A 28 -1.16 8.51 8.19
N GLU A 29 -0.18 7.80 7.68
CA GLU A 29 1.21 7.86 8.16
C GLU A 29 2.04 8.88 7.40
N ARG A 30 1.43 9.63 6.49
CA ARG A 30 2.10 10.65 5.68
C ARG A 30 3.27 10.10 4.87
N ILE A 31 3.09 8.90 4.33
CA ILE A 31 4.07 8.27 3.46
C ILE A 31 3.75 8.65 2.02
N ASN A 32 4.74 9.18 1.32
CA ASN A 32 4.58 9.55 -0.08
C ASN A 32 4.54 8.27 -0.93
N VAL A 33 3.48 8.10 -1.71
CA VAL A 33 3.28 6.87 -2.46
C VAL A 33 2.71 7.19 -3.84
N SER A 34 3.26 6.54 -4.87
CA SER A 34 2.75 6.66 -6.24
C SER A 34 1.83 5.49 -6.56
N ASN A 35 1.12 5.56 -7.70
CA ASN A 35 0.33 4.42 -8.17
C ASN A 35 1.21 3.21 -8.40
N ALA A 36 2.39 3.39 -8.97
CA ALA A 36 3.32 2.29 -9.20
C ALA A 36 3.75 1.66 -7.87
N ASP A 37 4.01 2.49 -6.86
CA ASP A 37 4.34 2.00 -5.52
C ASP A 37 3.20 1.15 -4.96
N LEU A 38 1.95 1.62 -5.09
CA LEU A 38 0.79 0.89 -4.60
C LEU A 38 0.60 -0.44 -5.32
N ASP A 39 0.80 -0.44 -6.64
CA ASP A 39 0.70 -1.67 -7.41
C ASP A 39 1.78 -2.67 -6.99
N CYS A 40 2.99 -2.19 -6.77
CA CYS A 40 4.09 -3.01 -6.30
C CYS A 40 3.77 -3.64 -4.94
N LEU A 41 3.31 -2.83 -3.99
CA LEU A 41 2.95 -3.33 -2.65
C LEU A 41 1.78 -4.32 -2.71
N THR A 42 0.82 -4.06 -3.60
CA THR A 42 -0.32 -4.97 -3.79
C THR A 42 0.15 -6.32 -4.31
N MET A 43 1.08 -6.33 -5.27
CA MET A 43 1.65 -7.58 -5.76
C MET A 43 2.38 -8.33 -4.67
N LEU A 44 3.10 -7.61 -3.81
CA LEU A 44 3.79 -8.25 -2.69
C LEU A 44 2.78 -8.87 -1.72
N ALA A 45 1.67 -8.18 -1.46
CA ALA A 45 0.62 -8.69 -0.58
C ALA A 45 0.10 -10.05 -1.06
N PHE A 46 -0.11 -10.19 -2.37
CA PHE A 46 -0.64 -11.43 -2.93
C PHE A 46 0.42 -12.53 -3.05
N ASN A 47 1.69 -12.17 -3.11
CA ASN A 47 2.77 -13.16 -3.16
C ASN A 47 3.15 -13.70 -1.78
N GLY A 48 2.77 -13.00 -0.71
CA GLY A 48 3.18 -13.37 0.63
C GLY A 48 4.66 -13.11 0.82
N GLU A 49 5.43 -14.17 1.03
CA GLU A 49 6.88 -14.04 1.18
C GLU A 49 7.56 -14.49 -0.10
N ILE A 50 8.47 -13.68 -0.62
CA ILE A 50 9.13 -13.94 -1.90
C ILE A 50 10.57 -13.42 -1.85
N GLU A 51 11.45 -14.05 -2.63
CA GLU A 51 12.82 -13.61 -2.72
C GLU A 51 12.90 -12.26 -3.43
N LEU A 52 13.75 -11.37 -2.93
CA LEU A 52 13.83 -9.98 -3.38
C LEU A 52 14.12 -9.86 -4.88
N THR A 53 15.14 -10.58 -5.37
CA THR A 53 15.51 -10.49 -6.78
C THR A 53 14.41 -11.01 -7.69
N GLU A 54 13.80 -12.12 -7.30
CA GLU A 54 12.67 -12.69 -8.03
C GLU A 54 11.50 -11.70 -8.07
N PHE A 55 11.19 -11.06 -6.95
CA PHE A 55 10.12 -10.08 -6.89
C PHE A 55 10.42 -8.89 -7.77
N CYS A 56 11.66 -8.38 -7.75
CA CYS A 56 12.03 -7.23 -8.59
C CYS A 56 11.86 -7.54 -10.07
N ASN A 57 12.26 -8.73 -10.49
CA ASN A 57 12.10 -9.14 -11.89
C ASN A 57 10.63 -9.29 -12.25
N TYR A 58 9.84 -9.89 -11.36
CA TYR A 58 8.41 -10.08 -11.58
C TYR A 58 7.68 -8.75 -11.77
N VAL A 59 7.89 -7.80 -10.87
CA VAL A 59 7.22 -6.49 -10.94
C VAL A 59 7.65 -5.72 -12.18
N SER A 60 8.94 -5.79 -12.53
CA SER A 60 9.45 -5.16 -13.73
C SER A 60 8.85 -5.77 -15.00
N ASP A 61 8.74 -7.11 -15.04
CA ASP A 61 8.15 -7.80 -16.18
C ASP A 61 6.68 -7.46 -16.38
N GLU A 62 5.97 -7.13 -15.30
CA GLU A 62 4.58 -6.70 -15.36
C GLU A 62 4.42 -5.24 -15.80
N GLY A 63 5.55 -4.54 -15.97
CA GLY A 63 5.52 -3.18 -16.48
C GLY A 63 5.20 -2.10 -15.46
N ILE A 64 5.11 -2.45 -14.19
CA ILE A 64 4.80 -1.47 -13.13
C ILE A 64 5.95 -0.49 -12.96
N PHE A 65 7.16 -0.99 -12.98
CA PHE A 65 8.38 -0.19 -13.04
C PHE A 65 9.18 -0.62 -14.26
N LYS A 66 10.00 0.28 -14.79
CA LYS A 66 10.76 0.01 -16.01
C LYS A 66 11.90 -0.97 -15.80
N THR A 67 12.48 -1.00 -14.61
CA THR A 67 13.65 -1.82 -14.34
C THR A 67 13.53 -2.51 -12.98
N PRO A 68 14.21 -3.66 -12.81
CA PRO A 68 14.26 -4.29 -11.49
C PRO A 68 14.90 -3.40 -10.42
N GLN A 69 15.83 -2.53 -10.82
CA GLN A 69 16.47 -1.63 -9.86
C GLN A 69 15.48 -0.62 -9.30
N SER A 70 14.55 -0.14 -10.12
CA SER A 70 13.49 0.77 -9.65
C SER A 70 12.59 0.08 -8.63
N VAL A 71 12.29 -1.21 -8.83
CA VAL A 71 11.52 -1.98 -7.86
C VAL A 71 12.30 -2.11 -6.56
N ARG A 72 13.60 -2.42 -6.65
CA ARG A 72 14.46 -2.54 -5.47
C ARG A 72 14.49 -1.25 -4.66
N ASN A 73 14.54 -0.12 -5.36
CA ASN A 73 14.52 1.19 -4.69
C ASN A 73 13.21 1.40 -3.94
N ALA A 74 12.09 1.00 -4.53
CA ALA A 74 10.78 1.08 -3.87
C ALA A 74 10.74 0.18 -2.63
N VAL A 75 11.27 -1.04 -2.74
CA VAL A 75 11.33 -1.96 -1.60
C VAL A 75 12.14 -1.35 -0.45
N ILE A 76 13.29 -0.75 -0.76
CA ILE A 76 14.12 -0.10 0.25
C ILE A 76 13.36 1.03 0.93
N LYS A 77 12.65 1.84 0.14
CA LYS A 77 11.85 2.94 0.66
C LYS A 77 10.80 2.43 1.66
N PHE A 78 10.06 1.39 1.30
CA PHE A 78 8.98 0.90 2.15
C PHE A 78 9.48 0.05 3.29
N GLU A 79 10.67 -0.53 3.18
CA GLU A 79 11.30 -1.16 4.34
C GLU A 79 11.63 -0.09 5.39
N LYS A 80 12.16 1.05 4.97
CA LYS A 80 12.45 2.17 5.88
C LYS A 80 11.19 2.72 6.53
N LYS A 81 10.05 2.59 5.86
CA LYS A 81 8.76 3.04 6.42
C LYS A 81 8.05 1.94 7.20
N SER A 82 8.72 0.85 7.46
CA SER A 82 8.19 -0.29 8.23
C SER A 82 7.01 -0.98 7.57
N MET A 83 6.85 -0.86 6.26
CA MET A 83 5.80 -1.53 5.52
C MET A 83 6.26 -2.85 4.92
N ILE A 84 7.56 -3.03 4.72
CA ILE A 84 8.14 -4.27 4.21
C ILE A 84 9.15 -4.77 5.21
N GLU A 85 9.15 -6.08 5.44
CA GLU A 85 10.14 -6.76 6.26
C GLU A 85 11.01 -7.66 5.40
N LYS A 86 12.29 -7.69 5.74
CA LYS A 86 13.23 -8.64 5.16
C LYS A 86 13.55 -9.73 6.17
N ASN A 87 13.56 -10.97 5.70
CA ASN A 87 13.94 -12.08 6.55
C ASN A 87 14.59 -13.18 5.72
N GLY A 88 14.79 -14.35 6.31
CA GLY A 88 15.45 -15.45 5.65
C GLY A 88 16.96 -15.33 5.67
N LYS A 89 17.62 -16.31 5.08
CA LYS A 89 19.07 -16.35 5.02
C LYS A 89 19.60 -15.20 4.17
N GLY A 90 20.48 -14.39 4.77
CA GLY A 90 21.01 -13.22 4.09
C GLY A 90 19.99 -12.12 3.88
N ARG A 91 18.86 -12.18 4.58
CA ARG A 91 17.78 -11.19 4.47
C ARG A 91 17.31 -11.01 3.03
N LYS A 92 17.19 -12.10 2.31
CA LYS A 92 16.83 -12.07 0.89
C LYS A 92 15.33 -12.23 0.65
N MET A 93 14.58 -12.61 1.66
CA MET A 93 13.12 -12.77 1.54
C MET A 93 12.43 -11.51 2.01
N ILE A 94 11.39 -11.12 1.30
CA ILE A 94 10.61 -9.92 1.65
C ILE A 94 9.14 -10.29 1.76
N LYS A 95 8.42 -9.54 2.59
CA LYS A 95 6.97 -9.62 2.73
C LYS A 95 6.45 -8.30 3.27
N LEU A 96 5.15 -8.08 3.14
CA LEU A 96 4.54 -6.95 3.84
C LEU A 96 4.63 -7.16 5.34
N ALA A 97 4.85 -6.08 6.07
CA ALA A 97 4.89 -6.15 7.53
C ALA A 97 3.56 -6.65 8.06
N PRO A 98 3.55 -7.69 8.91
CA PRO A 98 2.29 -8.22 9.44
C PRO A 98 1.47 -7.19 10.21
N ALA A 99 2.12 -6.17 10.77
CA ALA A 99 1.44 -5.12 11.52
C ALA A 99 0.47 -4.32 10.65
N LEU A 100 0.65 -4.31 9.31
CA LEU A 100 -0.28 -3.65 8.41
C LEU A 100 -1.63 -4.34 8.38
N ASN A 101 -1.65 -5.63 8.68
CA ASN A 101 -2.88 -6.43 8.74
C ASN A 101 -3.77 -6.26 7.51
N VAL A 102 -3.15 -6.30 6.32
CA VAL A 102 -3.86 -6.12 5.06
C VAL A 102 -4.70 -7.37 4.76
N GLN A 103 -5.97 -7.16 4.47
CA GLN A 103 -6.91 -8.23 4.17
C GLN A 103 -7.12 -8.31 2.67
N SER A 104 -7.21 -9.53 2.11
CA SER A 104 -7.43 -9.72 0.68
C SER A 104 -8.89 -9.99 0.34
N THR A 105 -9.74 -10.15 1.34
CA THR A 105 -11.17 -10.38 1.15
C THR A 105 -11.96 -9.51 2.11
N GLY A 106 -13.21 -9.25 1.77
CA GLY A 106 -14.08 -8.45 2.61
C GLY A 106 -14.70 -7.31 1.83
N ASN A 107 -15.30 -6.39 2.54
CA ASN A 107 -15.91 -5.20 1.97
C ASN A 107 -15.26 -3.96 2.56
N VAL A 108 -15.16 -2.92 1.75
CA VAL A 108 -14.73 -1.62 2.25
C VAL A 108 -15.96 -0.83 2.65
N LEU A 109 -15.97 -0.36 3.87
CA LEU A 109 -17.01 0.51 4.39
C LEU A 109 -16.46 1.90 4.44
N LEU A 110 -16.98 2.76 3.56
CA LEU A 110 -16.53 4.15 3.48
C LEU A 110 -17.41 5.00 4.38
N ASP A 111 -16.79 5.60 5.38
CA ASP A 111 -17.51 6.42 6.35
C ASP A 111 -16.61 7.55 6.80
N TYR A 112 -16.94 8.77 6.38
CA TYR A 112 -16.16 9.92 6.81
C TYR A 112 -17.07 11.13 6.97
N LYS A 113 -16.58 12.11 7.71
CA LYS A 113 -17.29 13.34 7.97
C LYS A 113 -16.37 14.51 7.61
N PHE A 114 -16.83 15.37 6.73
CA PHE A 114 -16.13 16.60 6.43
C PHE A 114 -16.72 17.72 7.26
N VAL A 115 -15.86 18.43 7.97
CA VAL A 115 -16.29 19.57 8.79
C VAL A 115 -15.56 20.80 8.29
N SER A 116 -16.31 21.78 7.82
CA SER A 116 -15.77 23.05 7.38
C SER A 116 -15.79 24.02 8.55
N ILE A 117 -14.67 24.64 8.86
CA ILE A 117 -14.55 25.58 9.95
C ILE A 117 -14.45 26.98 9.35
N GLU A 118 -15.47 27.79 9.61
CA GLU A 118 -15.47 29.14 9.11
C GLU A 118 -14.46 30.00 9.84
N SER A 119 -14.02 31.03 9.18
CA SER A 119 -13.10 32.01 9.75
C SER A 119 -11.80 31.42 10.23
N GLU A 120 -11.53 30.22 9.84
CA GLU A 120 -10.28 29.58 10.23
C GLU A 120 -9.14 30.15 9.42
N GLU A 121 -8.19 30.70 10.08
CA GLU A 121 -6.99 31.09 9.42
C GLU A 121 -5.96 30.05 9.62
N VAL A 122 -5.29 29.80 8.61
CA VAL A 122 -4.33 28.74 8.63
C VAL A 122 -2.95 29.31 8.43
#